data_b2d1faff0bb2ce179b8ecbe86d981604
#
_entry.id   b2d1faff0bb2ce179b8ecbe86d981604
#
_cell.length_a   1.000
_cell.length_b   1.000
_cell.length_c   1.000
_cell.angle_alpha   90.00
_cell.angle_beta   90.00
_cell.angle_gamma   90.00
#
_symmetry.space_group_name_H-M   'P 1'
#
loop_
_entity.id
_entity.type
_entity.pdbx_description
1 polymer ?
#
loop_
_entity_poly.entity_id
_entity_poly.type
_entity_poly.pdbx_seq_one_letter_code
_entity_poly.pdbx_strand_id
1 'polypeptide(L)'
;MMVKKKKLLVAFICFILILFLGCGLFILKKYVFGNNTGSYYNDDGSYRHITGTSSFQYVEEHPAFVQFSSFIQPWKDKPRVYLMSNLSIDWVSKDNHVDAASVVDGFNFIIDEAEKQNIYYDFYTQEEIAEDSSKDETGLLFIPGEKDAPVAIISAGGAFKSVCMFLEAFPVAQELHEMGYNVFMLKYRVNPDGGMEKTDMDRQEKYANEDYGRAMQYIFQNQEKLGVQMENYSVWGFSAGGRLTQLWGLENDFGYDHYKIPKPTAMMLVYSGWYDEHFKGQYATQPATYFAYLDNDDVIGAENVSAIERYIEELRSLNIPTDVHVYHEAKHGFGAGIGTDAEGWITDAVAFWEEQ
;
A
#
# COMPACT_ATOMS: atom_id res chain seq x y z
N MET A 1 -61.69 -19.43 20.76
CA MET A 1 -60.58 -18.91 21.61
C MET A 1 -59.19 -19.30 21.09
N MET A 2 -58.95 -20.53 20.65
CA MET A 2 -57.63 -21.03 20.15
C MET A 2 -57.13 -20.30 18.87
N VAL A 3 -58.02 -19.94 17.90
CA VAL A 3 -57.63 -19.26 16.64
C VAL A 3 -57.14 -17.84 16.89
N LYS A 4 -57.73 -17.09 17.84
CA LYS A 4 -57.28 -15.75 18.21
C LYS A 4 -55.87 -15.79 18.89
N LYS A 5 -55.60 -16.79 19.73
CA LYS A 5 -54.28 -16.98 20.37
C LYS A 5 -53.18 -17.31 19.35
N LYS A 6 -53.47 -18.15 18.32
CA LYS A 6 -52.50 -18.43 17.24
C LYS A 6 -52.19 -17.21 16.40
N LYS A 7 -53.19 -16.39 16.03
CA LYS A 7 -52.96 -15.14 15.28
C LYS A 7 -52.13 -14.12 16.07
N LEU A 8 -52.36 -14.01 17.39
CA LEU A 8 -51.60 -13.14 18.27
C LEU A 8 -50.12 -13.59 18.41
N LEU A 9 -49.91 -14.88 18.49
CA LEU A 9 -48.55 -15.49 18.57
C LEU A 9 -47.79 -15.25 17.26
N VAL A 10 -48.44 -15.45 16.09
CA VAL A 10 -47.80 -15.22 14.80
C VAL A 10 -47.47 -13.71 14.62
N ALA A 11 -48.38 -12.81 15.00
CA ALA A 11 -48.14 -11.37 14.96
C ALA A 11 -46.94 -10.95 15.87
N PHE A 12 -46.85 -11.58 17.06
CA PHE A 12 -45.74 -11.32 18.00
C PHE A 12 -44.40 -11.83 17.45
N ILE A 13 -44.36 -13.02 16.84
CA ILE A 13 -43.18 -13.58 16.21
C ILE A 13 -42.74 -12.70 15.02
N CYS A 14 -43.68 -12.26 14.16
CA CYS A 14 -43.38 -11.35 13.07
C CYS A 14 -42.85 -9.98 13.56
N PHE A 15 -43.38 -9.46 14.67
CA PHE A 15 -42.89 -8.23 15.28
C PHE A 15 -41.49 -8.36 15.82
N ILE A 16 -41.17 -9.49 16.49
CA ILE A 16 -39.82 -9.79 16.96
C ILE A 16 -38.84 -9.93 15.79
N LEU A 17 -39.21 -10.63 14.70
CA LEU A 17 -38.40 -10.79 13.51
C LEU A 17 -38.15 -9.42 12.81
N ILE A 18 -39.14 -8.55 12.76
CA ILE A 18 -38.98 -7.18 12.22
C ILE A 18 -38.05 -6.36 13.09
N LEU A 19 -38.16 -6.46 14.42
CA LEU A 19 -37.25 -5.80 15.37
C LEU A 19 -35.80 -6.32 15.20
N PHE A 20 -35.61 -7.63 15.11
CA PHE A 20 -34.28 -8.22 14.90
C PHE A 20 -33.71 -7.83 13.53
N LEU A 21 -34.51 -7.83 12.46
CA LEU A 21 -34.11 -7.34 11.14
C LEU A 21 -33.80 -5.84 11.16
N GLY A 22 -34.63 -5.03 11.84
CA GLY A 22 -34.40 -3.59 12.00
C GLY A 22 -33.15 -3.27 12.81
N CYS A 23 -32.93 -3.96 13.95
CA CYS A 23 -31.71 -3.84 14.72
C CYS A 23 -30.47 -4.32 13.94
N GLY A 24 -30.57 -5.46 13.23
CA GLY A 24 -29.51 -5.98 12.40
C GLY A 24 -29.14 -5.03 11.26
N LEU A 25 -30.13 -4.47 10.57
CA LEU A 25 -29.93 -3.44 9.54
C LEU A 25 -29.33 -2.13 10.11
N PHE A 26 -29.75 -1.73 11.30
CA PHE A 26 -29.22 -0.55 11.98
C PHE A 26 -27.75 -0.77 12.40
N ILE A 27 -27.41 -1.95 12.91
CA ILE A 27 -26.05 -2.32 13.27
C ILE A 27 -25.18 -2.37 12.01
N LEU A 28 -25.66 -3.03 10.93
CA LEU A 28 -24.97 -3.06 9.65
C LEU A 28 -24.75 -1.64 9.11
N LYS A 29 -25.79 -0.81 9.10
CA LYS A 29 -25.66 0.58 8.64
C LYS A 29 -24.69 1.41 9.48
N LYS A 30 -24.61 1.16 10.78
CA LYS A 30 -23.75 1.92 11.70
C LYS A 30 -22.28 1.47 11.68
N TYR A 31 -22.00 0.17 11.51
CA TYR A 31 -20.68 -0.40 11.72
C TYR A 31 -20.00 -0.93 10.45
N VAL A 32 -20.76 -1.19 9.40
CA VAL A 32 -20.26 -1.74 8.13
C VAL A 32 -20.30 -0.71 7.02
N PHE A 33 -21.46 -0.05 6.85
CA PHE A 33 -21.63 0.95 5.80
C PHE A 33 -21.16 2.32 6.27
N GLY A 34 -20.40 2.98 5.42
CA GLY A 34 -19.93 4.32 5.65
C GLY A 34 -20.99 5.41 5.38
N ASN A 35 -20.67 6.61 5.79
CA ASN A 35 -21.50 7.80 5.56
C ASN A 35 -20.94 8.65 4.43
N ASN A 36 -21.84 9.07 3.52
CA ASN A 36 -21.52 9.97 2.40
C ASN A 36 -22.11 11.36 2.67
N THR A 37 -22.23 11.78 3.92
CA THR A 37 -22.94 13.03 4.26
C THR A 37 -21.97 14.08 4.75
N GLY A 38 -21.96 15.20 4.06
CA GLY A 38 -21.25 16.40 4.49
C GLY A 38 -20.56 17.12 3.33
N SER A 39 -20.15 18.35 3.60
CA SER A 39 -19.27 19.11 2.72
C SER A 39 -17.84 18.52 2.81
N TYR A 40 -17.12 18.52 1.71
CA TYR A 40 -15.68 18.25 1.67
C TYR A 40 -14.84 19.41 2.21
N TYR A 41 -15.50 20.52 2.55
CA TYR A 41 -14.84 21.74 3.01
C TYR A 41 -15.34 22.13 4.41
N ASN A 42 -14.44 22.65 5.20
CA ASN A 42 -14.72 23.37 6.45
C ASN A 42 -15.28 24.77 6.16
N ASP A 43 -15.74 25.48 7.20
CA ASP A 43 -16.32 26.84 7.05
C ASP A 43 -15.28 27.87 6.61
N ASP A 44 -14.01 27.62 6.83
CA ASP A 44 -12.87 28.46 6.38
C ASP A 44 -12.39 28.14 4.96
N GLY A 45 -12.99 27.14 4.31
CA GLY A 45 -12.68 26.71 2.96
C GLY A 45 -11.58 25.65 2.86
N SER A 46 -10.94 25.28 3.98
CA SER A 46 -9.96 24.17 4.00
C SER A 46 -10.63 22.82 3.77
N TYR A 47 -9.85 21.82 3.34
CA TYR A 47 -10.35 20.47 3.18
C TYR A 47 -10.78 19.86 4.53
N ARG A 48 -11.87 19.13 4.50
CA ARG A 48 -12.36 18.43 5.68
C ARG A 48 -11.75 17.05 5.76
N HIS A 49 -11.20 16.72 6.91
CA HIS A 49 -10.72 15.39 7.22
C HIS A 49 -11.83 14.34 7.15
N ILE A 50 -11.45 13.14 6.74
CA ILE A 50 -12.31 11.96 6.81
C ILE A 50 -12.29 11.35 8.21
N THR A 51 -13.23 10.45 8.47
CA THR A 51 -13.32 9.68 9.71
C THR A 51 -13.42 8.20 9.38
N GLY A 52 -13.22 7.34 10.36
CA GLY A 52 -13.39 5.90 10.20
C GLY A 52 -14.78 5.48 9.70
N THR A 53 -15.79 6.31 9.94
CA THR A 53 -17.15 6.09 9.43
C THR A 53 -17.38 6.64 8.03
N SER A 54 -16.44 7.33 7.41
CA SER A 54 -16.53 7.74 6.01
C SER A 54 -16.57 6.52 5.09
N SER A 55 -17.38 6.57 4.02
CA SER A 55 -17.38 5.50 3.02
C SER A 55 -16.24 5.67 2.03
N PHE A 56 -15.84 4.58 1.39
CA PHE A 56 -14.85 4.65 0.30
C PHE A 56 -15.26 5.60 -0.81
N GLN A 57 -16.53 5.61 -1.19
CA GLN A 57 -17.05 6.54 -2.21
C GLN A 57 -16.84 8.00 -1.78
N TYR A 58 -17.11 8.33 -0.50
CA TYR A 58 -16.89 9.69 0.01
C TYR A 58 -15.40 10.08 -0.04
N VAL A 59 -14.52 9.17 0.28
CA VAL A 59 -13.06 9.40 0.21
C VAL A 59 -12.60 9.56 -1.24
N GLU A 60 -13.05 8.69 -2.13
CA GLU A 60 -12.69 8.73 -3.55
C GLU A 60 -13.14 10.04 -4.25
N GLU A 61 -14.34 10.52 -3.90
CA GLU A 61 -14.91 11.76 -4.43
C GLU A 61 -14.33 13.01 -3.73
N HIS A 62 -13.49 12.85 -2.70
CA HIS A 62 -12.92 13.97 -1.99
C HIS A 62 -11.98 14.79 -2.89
N PRO A 63 -12.08 16.14 -2.91
CA PRO A 63 -11.33 17.01 -3.82
C PRO A 63 -9.80 16.81 -3.76
N ALA A 64 -9.25 16.47 -2.60
CA ALA A 64 -7.82 16.17 -2.44
C ALA A 64 -7.34 15.01 -3.32
N PHE A 65 -8.22 14.08 -3.68
CA PHE A 65 -7.88 12.85 -4.39
C PHE A 65 -8.28 12.84 -5.87
N VAL A 66 -8.94 13.88 -6.37
CA VAL A 66 -9.48 13.92 -7.75
C VAL A 66 -8.44 13.58 -8.81
N GLN A 67 -7.19 14.08 -8.66
CA GLN A 67 -6.12 13.84 -9.63
C GLN A 67 -5.58 12.42 -9.60
N PHE A 68 -5.73 11.71 -8.47
CA PHE A 68 -5.18 10.38 -8.24
C PHE A 68 -6.17 9.43 -7.54
N SER A 69 -7.45 9.56 -7.87
CA SER A 69 -8.49 8.68 -7.30
C SER A 69 -8.22 7.19 -7.52
N SER A 70 -7.48 6.85 -8.59
CA SER A 70 -7.02 5.49 -8.86
C SER A 70 -6.09 4.92 -7.76
N PHE A 71 -5.43 5.76 -6.96
CA PHE A 71 -4.62 5.34 -5.79
C PHE A 71 -5.48 4.86 -4.62
N ILE A 72 -6.73 5.29 -4.56
CA ILE A 72 -7.67 4.97 -3.49
C ILE A 72 -8.52 3.76 -3.84
N GLN A 73 -8.86 3.58 -5.12
CA GLN A 73 -9.63 2.43 -5.59
C GLN A 73 -8.76 1.28 -6.10
N PRO A 74 -8.38 0.35 -5.24
CA PRO A 74 -7.62 -0.82 -5.71
C PRO A 74 -8.44 -1.77 -6.59
N TRP A 75 -9.75 -1.58 -6.75
CA TRP A 75 -10.68 -2.53 -7.37
C TRP A 75 -11.61 -1.93 -8.44
N LYS A 76 -11.18 -0.89 -9.15
CA LYS A 76 -11.92 -0.24 -10.23
C LYS A 76 -12.43 -1.29 -11.22
N ASP A 77 -13.69 -1.43 -11.49
CA ASP A 77 -14.33 -2.28 -12.51
C ASP A 77 -14.97 -3.61 -12.09
N LYS A 78 -15.11 -3.94 -10.79
CA LYS A 78 -15.82 -5.18 -10.39
C LYS A 78 -17.22 -4.90 -9.83
N PRO A 79 -18.20 -5.81 -10.04
CA PRO A 79 -19.51 -5.72 -9.37
C PRO A 79 -19.40 -5.66 -7.84
N ARG A 80 -18.29 -6.13 -7.26
CA ARG A 80 -17.92 -5.94 -5.85
C ARG A 80 -17.65 -4.46 -5.50
N VAL A 81 -17.21 -3.65 -6.43
CA VAL A 81 -16.90 -2.22 -6.21
C VAL A 81 -18.11 -1.46 -5.69
N TYR A 82 -19.31 -1.73 -6.24
CA TYR A 82 -20.51 -1.05 -5.78
C TYR A 82 -20.88 -1.33 -4.32
N LEU A 83 -20.59 -2.52 -3.83
CA LEU A 83 -20.72 -2.87 -2.40
C LEU A 83 -19.58 -2.28 -1.58
N MET A 84 -18.35 -2.34 -2.09
CA MET A 84 -17.16 -1.83 -1.40
C MET A 84 -17.18 -0.31 -1.27
N SER A 85 -17.66 0.44 -2.28
CA SER A 85 -17.78 1.90 -2.24
C SER A 85 -18.62 2.41 -1.07
N ASN A 86 -19.55 1.59 -0.58
CA ASN A 86 -20.41 1.94 0.56
C ASN A 86 -19.85 1.49 1.92
N LEU A 87 -18.74 0.74 1.95
CA LEU A 87 -18.13 0.32 3.22
C LEU A 87 -17.43 1.49 3.91
N SER A 88 -17.43 1.48 5.22
CA SER A 88 -16.66 2.45 6.01
C SER A 88 -15.17 2.11 5.99
N ILE A 89 -14.33 3.13 6.17
CA ILE A 89 -12.87 2.95 6.32
C ILE A 89 -12.57 2.04 7.50
N ASP A 90 -13.24 2.23 8.65
CA ASP A 90 -13.12 1.37 9.83
C ASP A 90 -13.33 -0.11 9.53
N TRP A 91 -14.36 -0.41 8.74
CA TRP A 91 -14.66 -1.80 8.39
C TRP A 91 -13.57 -2.41 7.54
N VAL A 92 -13.15 -1.71 6.47
CA VAL A 92 -12.14 -2.24 5.55
C VAL A 92 -10.79 -2.41 6.22
N SER A 93 -10.39 -1.45 7.07
CA SER A 93 -9.15 -1.56 7.84
C SER A 93 -9.14 -2.79 8.74
N LYS A 94 -10.21 -2.99 9.50
CA LYS A 94 -10.36 -4.16 10.40
C LYS A 94 -10.47 -5.48 9.66
N ASP A 95 -11.15 -5.51 8.51
CA ASP A 95 -11.26 -6.71 7.67
C ASP A 95 -9.90 -7.12 7.11
N ASN A 96 -9.00 -6.15 6.89
CA ASN A 96 -7.61 -6.38 6.49
C ASN A 96 -6.63 -6.46 7.66
N HIS A 97 -7.11 -6.52 8.91
CA HIS A 97 -6.29 -6.62 10.13
C HIS A 97 -5.31 -5.46 10.34
N VAL A 98 -5.63 -4.28 9.81
CA VAL A 98 -4.85 -3.06 9.98
C VAL A 98 -5.57 -2.13 10.97
N ASP A 99 -4.81 -1.38 11.76
CA ASP A 99 -5.39 -0.38 12.66
C ASP A 99 -6.16 0.68 11.88
N ALA A 100 -7.43 0.86 12.22
CA ALA A 100 -8.30 1.77 11.49
C ALA A 100 -7.95 3.24 11.74
N ALA A 101 -7.38 3.58 12.90
CA ALA A 101 -6.97 4.95 13.19
C ALA A 101 -5.76 5.33 12.33
N SER A 102 -4.76 4.47 12.22
CA SER A 102 -3.58 4.73 11.38
C SER A 102 -3.94 4.90 9.90
N VAL A 103 -4.92 4.15 9.40
CA VAL A 103 -5.43 4.31 8.02
C VAL A 103 -6.13 5.66 7.84
N VAL A 104 -6.98 6.06 8.79
CA VAL A 104 -7.66 7.36 8.76
C VAL A 104 -6.65 8.52 8.85
N ASP A 105 -5.67 8.40 9.72
CA ASP A 105 -4.61 9.40 9.89
C ASP A 105 -3.77 9.51 8.62
N GLY A 106 -3.41 8.38 8.01
CA GLY A 106 -2.73 8.35 6.71
C GLY A 106 -3.51 9.04 5.60
N PHE A 107 -4.83 8.82 5.49
CA PHE A 107 -5.67 9.56 4.55
C PHE A 107 -5.70 11.07 4.84
N ASN A 108 -5.86 11.45 6.11
CA ASN A 108 -5.92 12.86 6.50
C ASN A 108 -4.57 13.55 6.28
N PHE A 109 -3.47 12.85 6.51
CA PHE A 109 -2.14 13.32 6.14
C PHE A 109 -2.02 13.64 4.64
N ILE A 110 -2.49 12.74 3.77
CA ILE A 110 -2.49 12.98 2.31
C ILE A 110 -3.42 14.15 1.92
N ILE A 111 -4.56 14.32 2.60
CA ILE A 111 -5.46 15.47 2.40
C ILE A 111 -4.75 16.77 2.73
N ASP A 112 -4.06 16.82 3.87
CA ASP A 112 -3.32 18.01 4.32
C ASP A 112 -2.17 18.36 3.36
N GLU A 113 -1.45 17.36 2.86
CA GLU A 113 -0.36 17.59 1.92
C GLU A 113 -0.87 18.04 0.54
N ALA A 114 -1.98 17.44 0.06
CA ALA A 114 -2.61 17.85 -1.20
C ALA A 114 -3.21 19.26 -1.15
N GLU A 115 -3.60 19.74 0.03
CA GLU A 115 -4.06 21.12 0.21
C GLU A 115 -2.91 22.14 0.16
N LYS A 116 -1.73 21.75 0.65
CA LYS A 116 -0.55 22.64 0.68
C LYS A 116 0.10 22.80 -0.69
N GLN A 117 0.10 21.75 -1.52
CA GLN A 117 0.87 21.71 -2.76
C GLN A 117 0.40 20.60 -3.71
N ASN A 118 0.90 20.63 -4.96
CA ASN A 118 0.73 19.47 -5.84
C ASN A 118 1.63 18.33 -5.39
N ILE A 119 1.03 17.19 -5.05
CA ILE A 119 1.72 15.98 -4.61
C ILE A 119 1.70 14.87 -5.67
N TYR A 120 0.96 15.02 -6.78
CA TYR A 120 0.81 14.01 -7.81
C TYR A 120 1.65 14.32 -9.05
N TYR A 121 2.29 13.28 -9.59
CA TYR A 121 3.14 13.35 -10.76
C TYR A 121 2.93 12.15 -11.68
N ASP A 122 2.62 12.42 -12.95
CA ASP A 122 2.68 11.43 -14.02
C ASP A 122 4.15 11.21 -14.41
N PHE A 123 4.55 9.95 -14.55
CA PHE A 123 5.89 9.62 -15.04
C PHE A 123 5.89 9.07 -16.48
N TYR A 124 4.72 8.87 -17.07
CA TYR A 124 4.54 8.65 -18.51
C TYR A 124 4.07 9.93 -19.19
N THR A 125 4.47 10.11 -20.45
CA THR A 125 3.99 11.22 -21.27
C THR A 125 2.60 10.93 -21.83
N GLN A 126 1.88 11.97 -22.27
CA GLN A 126 0.55 11.80 -22.89
C GLN A 126 0.63 10.98 -24.19
N GLU A 127 1.75 11.03 -24.91
CA GLU A 127 1.99 10.20 -26.10
C GLU A 127 2.12 8.73 -25.71
N GLU A 128 2.89 8.41 -24.67
CA GLU A 128 3.03 7.04 -24.16
C GLU A 128 1.72 6.47 -23.64
N ILE A 129 0.87 7.30 -23.01
CA ILE A 129 -0.47 6.92 -22.55
C ILE A 129 -1.41 6.71 -23.75
N ALA A 130 -1.30 7.53 -24.79
CA ALA A 130 -2.09 7.35 -26.01
C ALA A 130 -1.75 6.07 -26.77
N GLU A 131 -0.50 5.60 -26.69
CA GLU A 131 -0.06 4.33 -27.26
C GLU A 131 -0.49 3.11 -26.42
N ASP A 132 -0.52 3.26 -25.10
CA ASP A 132 -0.94 2.25 -24.13
C ASP A 132 -1.71 2.90 -22.98
N SER A 133 -3.03 2.88 -23.07
CA SER A 133 -3.93 3.52 -22.10
C SER A 133 -3.85 2.89 -20.69
N SER A 134 -3.27 1.71 -20.52
CA SER A 134 -3.07 1.14 -19.18
C SER A 134 -2.07 1.94 -18.33
N LYS A 135 -1.21 2.73 -18.97
CA LYS A 135 -0.26 3.62 -18.30
C LYS A 135 -0.93 4.79 -17.57
N ASP A 136 -2.16 5.18 -17.95
CA ASP A 136 -2.94 6.23 -17.29
C ASP A 136 -3.34 5.88 -15.83
N GLU A 137 -3.22 4.60 -15.48
CA GLU A 137 -3.52 4.14 -14.12
C GLU A 137 -2.30 4.19 -13.17
N THR A 138 -1.15 4.63 -13.67
CA THR A 138 0.09 4.76 -12.91
C THR A 138 0.30 6.16 -12.38
N GLY A 139 1.25 6.35 -11.48
CA GLY A 139 1.65 7.67 -11.00
C GLY A 139 2.53 7.61 -9.75
N LEU A 140 3.02 8.76 -9.36
CA LEU A 140 3.76 8.98 -8.14
C LEU A 140 3.04 9.99 -7.26
N LEU A 141 2.92 9.69 -5.97
CA LEU A 141 2.73 10.72 -4.95
C LEU A 141 4.09 11.07 -4.37
N PHE A 142 4.35 12.36 -4.19
CA PHE A 142 5.57 12.88 -3.56
C PHE A 142 5.22 13.79 -2.40
N ILE A 143 5.70 13.45 -1.22
CA ILE A 143 5.61 14.25 0.00
C ILE A 143 7.02 14.74 0.32
N PRO A 144 7.31 16.04 0.17
CA PRO A 144 8.61 16.60 0.48
C PRO A 144 8.84 16.60 1.99
N GLY A 145 10.02 16.17 2.40
CA GLY A 145 10.50 16.20 3.78
C GLY A 145 11.32 17.45 4.09
N GLU A 146 12.26 17.31 5.00
CA GLU A 146 13.22 18.38 5.30
C GLU A 146 14.15 18.61 4.11
N LYS A 147 14.70 19.83 4.03
CA LYS A 147 15.64 20.18 2.96
C LYS A 147 16.87 19.27 3.01
N ASP A 148 17.25 18.74 1.86
CA ASP A 148 18.40 17.84 1.67
C ASP A 148 18.26 16.49 2.41
N ALA A 149 17.07 16.15 2.92
CA ALA A 149 16.81 14.87 3.55
C ALA A 149 16.88 13.72 2.54
N PRO A 150 17.26 12.50 2.99
CA PRO A 150 17.25 11.31 2.15
C PRO A 150 15.85 10.97 1.60
N VAL A 151 15.81 10.12 0.57
CA VAL A 151 14.58 9.78 -0.15
C VAL A 151 14.18 8.34 0.14
N ALA A 152 12.93 8.15 0.57
CA ALA A 152 12.28 6.84 0.66
C ALA A 152 11.29 6.65 -0.49
N ILE A 153 11.32 5.48 -1.14
CA ILE A 153 10.42 5.14 -2.25
C ILE A 153 9.62 3.91 -1.88
N ILE A 154 8.30 4.06 -1.78
CA ILE A 154 7.37 3.05 -1.27
C ILE A 154 6.60 2.40 -2.41
N SER A 155 6.57 1.06 -2.42
CA SER A 155 5.78 0.23 -3.31
C SER A 155 4.88 -0.69 -2.50
N ALA A 156 3.59 -0.35 -2.40
CA ALA A 156 2.62 -1.14 -1.68
C ALA A 156 2.32 -2.49 -2.36
N GLY A 157 1.80 -3.43 -1.59
CA GLY A 157 1.39 -4.74 -2.07
C GLY A 157 0.03 -4.78 -2.75
N GLY A 158 -0.54 -5.98 -2.89
CA GLY A 158 -1.86 -6.19 -3.50
C GLY A 158 -1.88 -7.29 -4.57
N ALA A 159 -0.92 -8.21 -4.54
CA ALA A 159 -0.83 -9.39 -5.42
C ALA A 159 -0.87 -9.06 -6.92
N PHE A 160 -0.38 -7.89 -7.35
CA PHE A 160 -0.48 -7.35 -8.71
C PHE A 160 -1.92 -7.23 -9.24
N LYS A 161 -2.91 -7.30 -8.38
CA LYS A 161 -4.34 -7.11 -8.71
C LYS A 161 -4.87 -5.76 -8.22
N SER A 162 -4.21 -5.21 -7.24
CA SER A 162 -4.44 -3.90 -6.67
C SER A 162 -3.13 -3.32 -6.16
N VAL A 163 -3.14 -2.06 -5.75
CA VAL A 163 -2.05 -1.45 -4.98
C VAL A 163 -2.66 -0.92 -3.69
N CYS A 164 -2.27 -1.50 -2.55
CA CYS A 164 -2.86 -1.24 -1.23
C CYS A 164 -2.34 0.06 -0.61
N MET A 165 -2.44 1.18 -1.34
CA MET A 165 -1.84 2.46 -0.96
C MET A 165 -2.25 2.91 0.44
N PHE A 166 -3.54 2.90 0.74
CA PHE A 166 -4.07 3.44 2.00
C PHE A 166 -3.88 2.51 3.20
N LEU A 167 -3.66 1.21 2.98
CA LEU A 167 -3.38 0.25 4.07
C LEU A 167 -1.88 0.20 4.43
N GLU A 168 -1.02 0.44 3.46
CA GLU A 168 0.42 0.24 3.56
C GLU A 168 1.20 1.54 3.34
N ALA A 169 1.06 2.17 2.16
CA ALA A 169 1.92 3.29 1.80
C ALA A 169 1.59 4.59 2.56
N PHE A 170 0.32 4.95 2.73
CA PHE A 170 -0.05 6.23 3.36
C PHE A 170 0.38 6.30 4.84
N PRO A 171 0.08 5.30 5.70
CA PRO A 171 0.54 5.34 7.08
C PRO A 171 2.06 5.34 7.21
N VAL A 172 2.76 4.56 6.38
CA VAL A 172 4.23 4.49 6.39
C VAL A 172 4.85 5.79 5.88
N ALA A 173 4.25 6.40 4.85
CA ALA A 173 4.70 7.70 4.34
C ALA A 173 4.53 8.82 5.36
N GLN A 174 3.45 8.79 6.14
CA GLN A 174 3.25 9.73 7.23
C GLN A 174 4.36 9.63 8.27
N GLU A 175 4.67 8.42 8.77
CA GLU A 175 5.72 8.24 9.77
C GLU A 175 7.10 8.66 9.24
N LEU A 176 7.45 8.30 8.01
CA LEU A 176 8.71 8.70 7.39
C LEU A 176 8.79 10.22 7.19
N HIS A 177 7.69 10.85 6.78
CA HIS A 177 7.63 12.31 6.66
C HIS A 177 7.76 13.01 8.01
N GLU A 178 7.13 12.51 9.07
CA GLU A 178 7.25 13.03 10.43
C GLU A 178 8.69 12.91 10.97
N MET A 179 9.47 11.93 10.48
CA MET A 179 10.91 11.82 10.73
C MET A 179 11.76 12.73 9.82
N GLY A 180 11.14 13.48 8.90
CA GLY A 180 11.79 14.46 8.03
C GLY A 180 12.19 13.97 6.63
N TYR A 181 11.94 12.71 6.27
CA TYR A 181 12.32 12.12 4.98
C TYR A 181 11.47 12.63 3.82
N ASN A 182 12.08 12.71 2.63
CA ASN A 182 11.36 12.85 1.36
C ASN A 182 10.74 11.50 0.98
N VAL A 183 9.44 11.46 0.71
CA VAL A 183 8.74 10.19 0.48
C VAL A 183 8.05 10.18 -0.86
N PHE A 184 8.37 9.19 -1.69
CA PHE A 184 7.63 8.86 -2.90
C PHE A 184 6.80 7.59 -2.68
N MET A 185 5.58 7.57 -3.19
CA MET A 185 4.71 6.40 -3.21
C MET A 185 4.35 6.09 -4.66
N LEU A 186 4.70 4.88 -5.10
CA LEU A 186 4.50 4.43 -6.48
C LEU A 186 3.17 3.69 -6.62
N LYS A 187 2.36 4.10 -7.59
CA LYS A 187 1.32 3.26 -8.15
C LYS A 187 1.76 2.70 -9.51
N TYR A 188 1.91 1.40 -9.57
CA TYR A 188 2.26 0.63 -10.76
C TYR A 188 1.02 -0.02 -11.39
N ARG A 189 1.11 -0.44 -12.65
CA ARG A 189 0.03 -1.16 -13.35
C ARG A 189 -0.29 -2.47 -12.67
N VAL A 190 -1.59 -2.73 -12.56
CA VAL A 190 -2.13 -3.98 -12.00
C VAL A 190 -3.20 -4.54 -12.93
N ASN A 191 -3.48 -5.82 -12.81
CA ASN A 191 -4.58 -6.44 -13.52
C ASN A 191 -5.60 -7.04 -12.56
N PRO A 192 -6.67 -6.30 -12.22
CA PRO A 192 -7.69 -6.76 -11.27
C PRO A 192 -8.37 -8.07 -11.68
N ASP A 193 -8.43 -8.35 -12.98
CA ASP A 193 -9.06 -9.55 -13.55
C ASP A 193 -8.04 -10.67 -13.87
N GLY A 194 -6.75 -10.42 -13.62
CA GLY A 194 -5.68 -11.38 -13.84
C GLY A 194 -5.85 -12.64 -12.99
N GLY A 195 -5.53 -13.79 -13.61
CA GLY A 195 -5.48 -15.07 -12.91
C GLY A 195 -4.33 -15.12 -11.90
N MET A 196 -4.37 -16.13 -11.04
CA MET A 196 -3.23 -16.50 -10.18
C MET A 196 -2.32 -17.54 -10.86
N GLU A 197 -2.57 -17.84 -12.15
CA GLU A 197 -1.68 -18.69 -12.90
C GLU A 197 -0.34 -18.00 -13.14
N LYS A 198 0.73 -18.77 -13.12
CA LYS A 198 2.10 -18.24 -13.22
C LYS A 198 2.30 -17.32 -14.44
N THR A 199 1.77 -17.68 -15.59
CA THR A 199 1.87 -16.87 -16.82
C THR A 199 1.21 -15.50 -16.72
N ASP A 200 0.10 -15.40 -15.98
CA ASP A 200 -0.58 -14.12 -15.75
C ASP A 200 0.19 -13.28 -14.74
N MET A 201 0.71 -13.90 -13.70
CA MET A 201 1.53 -13.23 -12.69
C MET A 201 2.85 -12.71 -13.29
N ASP A 202 3.55 -13.51 -14.07
CA ASP A 202 4.80 -13.14 -14.75
C ASP A 202 4.59 -11.91 -15.67
N ARG A 203 3.45 -11.86 -16.38
CA ARG A 203 3.12 -10.72 -17.23
C ARG A 203 2.82 -9.45 -16.43
N GLN A 204 2.08 -9.57 -15.33
CA GLN A 204 1.75 -8.44 -14.46
C GLN A 204 2.99 -7.92 -13.76
N GLU A 205 3.84 -8.81 -13.24
CA GLU A 205 5.13 -8.46 -12.65
C GLU A 205 6.00 -7.69 -13.65
N LYS A 206 6.03 -8.12 -14.92
CA LYS A 206 6.78 -7.42 -15.97
C LYS A 206 6.32 -5.96 -16.14
N TYR A 207 5.02 -5.73 -16.31
CA TYR A 207 4.49 -4.36 -16.47
C TYR A 207 4.73 -3.50 -15.23
N ALA A 208 4.54 -4.06 -14.05
CA ALA A 208 4.79 -3.36 -12.80
C ALA A 208 6.29 -3.01 -12.61
N ASN A 209 7.21 -3.88 -13.03
CA ASN A 209 8.65 -3.59 -13.03
C ASN A 209 9.05 -2.52 -14.05
N GLU A 210 8.43 -2.51 -15.25
CA GLU A 210 8.62 -1.43 -16.22
C GLU A 210 8.19 -0.08 -15.63
N ASP A 211 7.05 -0.03 -14.94
CA ASP A 211 6.55 1.16 -14.27
C ASP A 211 7.48 1.61 -13.14
N TYR A 212 7.98 0.65 -12.35
CA TYR A 212 8.95 0.93 -11.30
C TYR A 212 10.20 1.62 -11.87
N GLY A 213 10.82 1.00 -12.87
CA GLY A 213 12.00 1.57 -13.52
C GLY A 213 11.74 2.93 -14.14
N ARG A 214 10.56 3.12 -14.75
CA ARG A 214 10.17 4.40 -15.34
C ARG A 214 9.96 5.49 -14.30
N ALA A 215 9.31 5.16 -13.18
CA ALA A 215 9.14 6.06 -12.06
C ALA A 215 10.49 6.49 -11.46
N MET A 216 11.41 5.55 -11.28
CA MET A 216 12.76 5.84 -10.79
C MET A 216 13.54 6.75 -11.75
N GLN A 217 13.44 6.51 -13.06
CA GLN A 217 14.03 7.41 -14.06
C GLN A 217 13.43 8.82 -13.98
N TYR A 218 12.10 8.92 -13.79
CA TYR A 218 11.44 10.21 -13.65
C TYR A 218 11.96 10.97 -12.43
N ILE A 219 12.03 10.33 -11.26
CA ILE A 219 12.56 10.96 -10.03
C ILE A 219 14.00 11.41 -10.27
N PHE A 220 14.85 10.53 -10.77
CA PHE A 220 16.27 10.80 -10.98
C PHE A 220 16.52 11.94 -11.98
N GLN A 221 15.74 12.00 -13.06
CA GLN A 221 15.85 13.07 -14.07
C GLN A 221 15.30 14.42 -13.61
N ASN A 222 14.40 14.43 -12.63
CA ASN A 222 13.72 15.62 -12.12
C ASN A 222 14.17 16.04 -10.72
N GLN A 223 15.30 15.54 -10.21
CA GLN A 223 15.79 15.79 -8.84
C GLN A 223 15.79 17.28 -8.48
N GLU A 224 16.34 18.13 -9.36
CA GLU A 224 16.40 19.57 -9.14
C GLU A 224 15.00 20.19 -9.03
N LYS A 225 14.08 19.81 -9.91
CA LYS A 225 12.69 20.30 -9.91
C LYS A 225 11.91 19.83 -8.68
N LEU A 226 12.16 18.61 -8.23
CA LEU A 226 11.52 18.01 -7.06
C LEU A 226 12.18 18.45 -5.75
N GLY A 227 13.38 19.05 -5.81
CA GLY A 227 14.12 19.49 -4.64
C GLY A 227 14.71 18.32 -3.82
N VAL A 228 15.01 17.19 -4.45
CA VAL A 228 15.52 15.98 -3.79
C VAL A 228 16.92 15.62 -4.28
N GLN A 229 17.64 14.81 -3.51
CA GLN A 229 18.95 14.25 -3.85
C GLN A 229 18.86 12.73 -3.75
N MET A 230 19.27 12.04 -4.83
CA MET A 230 19.14 10.58 -4.94
C MET A 230 20.43 9.82 -4.62
N GLU A 231 21.41 10.48 -4.01
CA GLU A 231 22.67 9.84 -3.57
C GLU A 231 22.48 8.90 -2.40
N ASN A 232 21.55 9.24 -1.50
CA ASN A 232 21.15 8.40 -0.37
C ASN A 232 19.65 8.15 -0.42
N TYR A 233 19.24 7.13 -1.17
CA TYR A 233 17.83 6.73 -1.22
C TYR A 233 17.63 5.29 -0.79
N SER A 234 16.49 5.02 -0.20
CA SER A 234 16.04 3.69 0.15
C SER A 234 14.77 3.29 -0.61
N VAL A 235 14.56 2.01 -0.76
CA VAL A 235 13.39 1.44 -1.42
C VAL A 235 12.64 0.52 -0.47
N TRP A 236 11.33 0.72 -0.34
CA TRP A 236 10.45 0.07 0.62
C TRP A 236 9.36 -0.70 -0.12
N GLY A 237 9.29 -1.99 0.10
CA GLY A 237 8.35 -2.82 -0.62
C GLY A 237 7.57 -3.78 0.26
N PHE A 238 6.26 -3.83 0.02
CA PHE A 238 5.30 -4.62 0.77
C PHE A 238 4.73 -5.74 -0.09
N SER A 239 4.75 -6.99 0.35
CA SER A 239 4.16 -8.12 -0.38
C SER A 239 4.56 -8.12 -1.88
N ALA A 240 3.62 -8.00 -2.82
CA ALA A 240 3.91 -7.90 -4.26
C ALA A 240 4.79 -6.67 -4.60
N GLY A 241 4.60 -5.52 -3.94
CA GLY A 241 5.48 -4.36 -4.07
C GLY A 241 6.90 -4.64 -3.57
N GLY A 242 7.04 -5.50 -2.56
CA GLY A 242 8.34 -5.98 -2.10
C GLY A 242 9.06 -6.84 -3.13
N ARG A 243 8.32 -7.59 -3.94
CA ARG A 243 8.90 -8.31 -5.08
C ARG A 243 9.49 -7.34 -6.11
N LEU A 244 8.79 -6.25 -6.42
CA LEU A 244 9.32 -5.20 -7.32
C LEU A 244 10.57 -4.56 -6.73
N THR A 245 10.53 -4.23 -5.45
CA THR A 245 11.66 -3.65 -4.70
C THR A 245 12.87 -4.60 -4.70
N GLN A 246 12.66 -5.89 -4.49
CA GLN A 246 13.71 -6.90 -4.56
C GLN A 246 14.37 -6.94 -5.95
N LEU A 247 13.56 -6.98 -7.02
CA LEU A 247 14.06 -6.99 -8.39
C LEU A 247 14.80 -5.70 -8.74
N TRP A 248 14.36 -4.57 -8.21
CA TRP A 248 15.08 -3.31 -8.36
C TRP A 248 16.48 -3.34 -7.74
N GLY A 249 16.64 -3.99 -6.60
CA GLY A 249 17.92 -4.11 -5.89
C GLY A 249 18.94 -5.04 -6.57
N LEU A 250 18.55 -5.78 -7.61
CA LEU A 250 19.42 -6.73 -8.31
C LEU A 250 19.96 -6.16 -9.62
N GLU A 251 21.14 -6.63 -10.06
CA GLU A 251 21.64 -6.38 -11.40
C GLU A 251 20.95 -7.32 -12.42
N ASN A 252 19.84 -6.86 -12.98
CA ASN A 252 19.01 -7.60 -13.93
C ASN A 252 18.26 -6.63 -14.86
N ASP A 253 17.44 -7.15 -15.77
CA ASP A 253 16.68 -6.34 -16.75
C ASP A 253 15.65 -5.38 -16.09
N PHE A 254 15.38 -5.51 -14.80
CA PHE A 254 14.47 -4.67 -14.02
C PHE A 254 15.18 -3.88 -12.92
N GLY A 255 16.48 -4.08 -12.75
CA GLY A 255 17.28 -3.52 -11.67
C GLY A 255 17.78 -2.10 -11.94
N TYR A 256 18.32 -1.49 -10.90
CA TYR A 256 18.86 -0.13 -10.92
C TYR A 256 19.94 0.08 -12.00
N ASP A 257 20.77 -0.93 -12.26
CA ASP A 257 21.86 -0.89 -13.23
C ASP A 257 21.37 -0.85 -14.69
N HIS A 258 20.28 -1.57 -15.00
CA HIS A 258 19.62 -1.51 -16.31
C HIS A 258 19.18 -0.07 -16.64
N TYR A 259 18.58 0.60 -15.69
CA TYR A 259 18.13 1.99 -15.83
C TYR A 259 19.23 3.02 -15.61
N LYS A 260 20.47 2.58 -15.29
CA LYS A 260 21.66 3.44 -15.02
C LYS A 260 21.40 4.45 -13.90
N ILE A 261 20.70 4.00 -12.87
CA ILE A 261 20.44 4.72 -11.64
C ILE A 261 21.39 4.17 -10.57
N PRO A 262 21.93 4.99 -9.66
CA PRO A 262 22.74 4.52 -8.56
C PRO A 262 22.02 3.43 -7.76
N LYS A 263 22.77 2.49 -7.21
CA LYS A 263 22.25 1.46 -6.30
C LYS A 263 21.60 2.14 -5.08
N PRO A 264 20.40 1.68 -4.62
CA PRO A 264 19.84 2.17 -3.36
C PRO A 264 20.80 1.90 -2.19
N THR A 265 20.79 2.78 -1.21
CA THR A 265 21.59 2.61 0.02
C THR A 265 21.05 1.44 0.84
N ALA A 266 19.73 1.37 0.99
CA ALA A 266 19.06 0.29 1.70
C ALA A 266 17.76 -0.15 1.00
N MET A 267 17.36 -1.38 1.28
CA MET A 267 16.13 -1.98 0.81
C MET A 267 15.35 -2.59 1.97
N MET A 268 14.08 -2.21 2.11
CA MET A 268 13.16 -2.73 3.14
C MET A 268 12.15 -3.68 2.49
N LEU A 269 12.21 -4.94 2.87
CA LEU A 269 11.30 -6.00 2.40
C LEU A 269 10.34 -6.38 3.52
N VAL A 270 9.08 -5.98 3.37
CA VAL A 270 8.03 -6.12 4.39
C VAL A 270 7.07 -7.22 3.95
N TYR A 271 6.98 -8.29 4.73
CA TYR A 271 6.26 -9.56 4.41
C TYR A 271 6.44 -9.98 2.94
N SER A 272 7.67 -9.88 2.46
CA SER A 272 8.05 -10.10 1.08
C SER A 272 9.50 -10.56 0.96
N GLY A 273 9.85 -10.98 -0.24
CA GLY A 273 11.17 -11.49 -0.58
C GLY A 273 11.12 -12.99 -0.87
N TRP A 274 11.69 -13.38 -1.99
CA TRP A 274 11.79 -14.77 -2.41
C TRP A 274 13.22 -15.10 -2.74
N TYR A 275 13.69 -16.27 -2.32
CA TYR A 275 14.88 -16.83 -2.89
C TYR A 275 14.53 -17.41 -4.28
N ASP A 276 15.22 -16.95 -5.30
CA ASP A 276 15.10 -17.44 -6.67
C ASP A 276 16.48 -17.81 -7.19
N GLU A 277 16.72 -19.10 -7.43
CA GLU A 277 18.01 -19.60 -7.93
C GLU A 277 18.40 -19.00 -9.29
N HIS A 278 17.43 -18.48 -10.06
CA HIS A 278 17.70 -17.77 -11.30
C HIS A 278 18.59 -16.53 -11.09
N PHE A 279 18.45 -15.86 -9.95
CA PHE A 279 19.22 -14.68 -9.58
C PHE A 279 20.48 -15.00 -8.74
N LYS A 280 20.81 -16.28 -8.59
CA LYS A 280 22.01 -16.68 -7.88
C LYS A 280 23.25 -16.03 -8.51
N GLY A 281 24.05 -15.36 -7.67
CA GLY A 281 25.19 -14.57 -8.12
C GLY A 281 24.90 -13.08 -8.32
N GLN A 282 23.68 -12.70 -8.61
CA GLN A 282 23.26 -11.29 -8.66
C GLN A 282 23.00 -10.72 -7.26
N TYR A 283 22.74 -11.57 -6.29
CA TYR A 283 22.60 -11.16 -4.89
C TYR A 283 23.86 -10.51 -4.30
N ALA A 284 25.04 -10.76 -4.87
CA ALA A 284 26.30 -10.18 -4.41
C ALA A 284 26.36 -8.64 -4.54
N THR A 285 25.55 -8.05 -5.39
CA THR A 285 25.48 -6.60 -5.62
C THR A 285 24.30 -5.93 -4.94
N GLN A 286 23.49 -6.70 -4.22
CA GLN A 286 22.29 -6.21 -3.57
C GLN A 286 22.61 -5.12 -2.53
N PRO A 287 21.69 -4.15 -2.31
CA PRO A 287 21.79 -3.18 -1.22
C PRO A 287 21.73 -3.84 0.16
N ALA A 288 22.15 -3.11 1.18
CA ALA A 288 21.81 -3.46 2.56
C ALA A 288 20.31 -3.71 2.67
N THR A 289 19.90 -4.82 3.33
CA THR A 289 18.50 -5.25 3.30
C THR A 289 17.94 -5.49 4.70
N TYR A 290 16.85 -4.79 5.00
CA TYR A 290 16.03 -4.99 6.19
C TYR A 290 14.84 -5.89 5.85
N PHE A 291 14.57 -6.87 6.69
CA PHE A 291 13.44 -7.79 6.58
C PHE A 291 12.49 -7.64 7.76
N ALA A 292 11.21 -7.42 7.47
CA ALA A 292 10.11 -7.50 8.41
C ALA A 292 9.11 -8.53 7.91
N TYR A 293 9.02 -9.72 8.50
CA TYR A 293 8.13 -10.77 8.00
C TYR A 293 7.53 -11.61 9.12
N LEU A 294 6.57 -12.45 8.76
CA LEU A 294 5.83 -13.34 9.66
C LEU A 294 6.33 -14.78 9.47
N ASP A 295 6.63 -15.48 10.55
CA ASP A 295 7.01 -16.90 10.49
C ASP A 295 5.82 -17.83 10.19
N ASN A 296 4.60 -17.32 10.39
CA ASN A 296 3.33 -18.04 10.19
C ASN A 296 2.42 -17.33 9.16
N ASP A 297 3.00 -16.71 8.15
CA ASP A 297 2.26 -16.00 7.10
C ASP A 297 1.36 -16.97 6.31
N ASP A 298 0.05 -16.82 6.47
CA ASP A 298 -0.96 -17.68 5.86
C ASP A 298 -1.35 -17.24 4.43
N VAL A 299 -0.94 -16.05 4.01
CA VAL A 299 -1.19 -15.52 2.67
C VAL A 299 -0.15 -16.03 1.67
N ILE A 300 1.14 -15.93 2.02
CA ILE A 300 2.21 -16.41 1.16
C ILE A 300 2.55 -17.89 1.39
N GLY A 301 2.22 -18.43 2.55
CA GLY A 301 2.39 -19.83 2.93
C GLY A 301 3.82 -20.21 3.33
N ALA A 302 3.95 -21.33 4.03
CA ALA A 302 5.20 -21.79 4.64
C ALA A 302 6.35 -22.00 3.65
N GLU A 303 6.07 -22.35 2.40
CA GLU A 303 7.09 -22.52 1.35
C GLU A 303 7.77 -21.18 1.03
N ASN A 304 6.99 -20.11 0.90
CA ASN A 304 7.54 -18.78 0.65
C ASN A 304 8.22 -18.19 1.89
N VAL A 305 7.72 -18.45 3.10
CA VAL A 305 8.44 -18.10 4.34
C VAL A 305 9.83 -18.76 4.35
N SER A 306 9.91 -20.06 4.07
CA SER A 306 11.20 -20.76 3.94
C SER A 306 12.07 -20.22 2.78
N ALA A 307 11.46 -19.67 1.73
CA ALA A 307 12.22 -19.01 0.67
C ALA A 307 12.81 -17.66 1.12
N ILE A 308 12.10 -16.90 1.97
CA ILE A 308 12.64 -15.70 2.61
C ILE A 308 13.84 -16.06 3.50
N GLU A 309 13.73 -17.09 4.31
CA GLU A 309 14.83 -17.55 5.17
C GLU A 309 16.09 -17.94 4.36
N ARG A 310 15.92 -18.70 3.27
CA ARG A 310 17.04 -19.02 2.36
C ARG A 310 17.65 -17.78 1.73
N TYR A 311 16.83 -16.81 1.39
CA TYR A 311 17.30 -15.54 0.83
C TYR A 311 18.16 -14.75 1.85
N ILE A 312 17.70 -14.66 3.09
CA ILE A 312 18.44 -14.05 4.19
C ILE A 312 19.80 -14.76 4.41
N GLU A 313 19.81 -16.09 4.41
CA GLU A 313 21.04 -16.89 4.54
C GLU A 313 22.03 -16.61 3.39
N GLU A 314 21.54 -16.53 2.15
CA GLU A 314 22.38 -16.21 0.99
C GLU A 314 23.00 -14.82 1.13
N LEU A 315 22.23 -13.78 1.48
CA LEU A 315 22.74 -12.43 1.67
C LEU A 315 23.81 -12.37 2.77
N ARG A 316 23.57 -13.03 3.88
CA ARG A 316 24.54 -13.13 4.98
C ARG A 316 25.82 -13.85 4.55
N SER A 317 25.71 -14.92 3.76
CA SER A 317 26.86 -15.64 3.21
C SER A 317 27.73 -14.78 2.29
N LEU A 318 27.10 -13.81 1.63
CA LEU A 318 27.73 -12.84 0.74
C LEU A 318 28.24 -11.58 1.47
N ASN A 319 28.07 -11.52 2.80
CA ASN A 319 28.39 -10.37 3.66
C ASN A 319 27.61 -9.10 3.27
N ILE A 320 26.40 -9.23 2.75
CA ILE A 320 25.49 -8.10 2.56
C ILE A 320 24.92 -7.73 3.93
N PRO A 321 24.96 -6.46 4.35
CA PRO A 321 24.34 -6.03 5.60
C PRO A 321 22.86 -6.41 5.62
N THR A 322 22.46 -7.15 6.66
CA THR A 322 21.11 -7.74 6.71
C THR A 322 20.59 -7.68 8.14
N ASP A 323 19.50 -6.96 8.35
CA ASP A 323 18.74 -6.94 9.60
C ASP A 323 17.41 -7.68 9.41
N VAL A 324 16.95 -8.42 10.44
CA VAL A 324 15.84 -9.36 10.30
C VAL A 324 14.94 -9.33 11.51
N HIS A 325 13.70 -8.94 11.30
CA HIS A 325 12.64 -8.88 12.29
C HIS A 325 11.51 -9.84 11.93
N VAL A 326 11.23 -10.78 12.82
CA VAL A 326 10.22 -11.83 12.64
C VAL A 326 9.08 -11.61 13.61
N TYR A 327 7.87 -11.50 13.08
CA TYR A 327 6.66 -11.26 13.87
C TYR A 327 5.76 -12.50 13.92
N HIS A 328 5.00 -12.65 15.01
CA HIS A 328 4.20 -13.85 15.29
C HIS A 328 2.71 -13.55 15.43
N GLU A 329 2.36 -12.32 15.86
CA GLU A 329 0.97 -11.91 16.15
C GLU A 329 0.38 -11.03 15.02
N ALA A 330 1.22 -10.25 14.35
CA ALA A 330 0.83 -9.48 13.18
C ALA A 330 0.27 -10.39 12.07
N LYS A 331 -0.43 -9.82 11.10
CA LYS A 331 -0.96 -10.53 9.94
C LYS A 331 -0.35 -9.98 8.66
N HIS A 332 -0.36 -10.78 7.58
CA HIS A 332 0.07 -10.31 6.28
C HIS A 332 -0.66 -9.01 5.91
N GLY A 333 0.07 -8.00 5.47
CA GLY A 333 -0.50 -6.68 5.21
C GLY A 333 -0.61 -5.78 6.44
N PHE A 334 0.20 -6.00 7.50
CA PHE A 334 0.12 -5.24 8.75
C PHE A 334 0.42 -3.72 8.60
N GLY A 335 0.86 -3.24 7.44
CA GLY A 335 1.12 -1.82 7.19
C GLY A 335 2.12 -1.21 8.19
N ALA A 336 1.71 -0.19 8.94
CA ALA A 336 2.53 0.42 9.99
C ALA A 336 2.70 -0.46 11.25
N GLY A 337 1.99 -1.59 11.34
CA GLY A 337 2.13 -2.55 12.45
C GLY A 337 1.47 -2.13 13.76
N ILE A 338 0.77 -1.01 13.81
CA ILE A 338 0.18 -0.43 15.02
C ILE A 338 -0.73 -1.43 15.75
N GLY A 339 -0.50 -1.59 17.05
CA GLY A 339 -1.26 -2.50 17.91
C GLY A 339 -0.92 -3.99 17.73
N THR A 340 0.18 -4.31 17.06
CA THR A 340 0.70 -5.68 16.90
C THR A 340 2.13 -5.78 17.43
N ASP A 341 2.71 -6.98 17.38
CA ASP A 341 4.13 -7.17 17.70
C ASP A 341 5.10 -6.57 16.65
N ALA A 342 4.57 -6.04 15.55
CA ALA A 342 5.33 -5.30 14.53
C ALA A 342 5.34 -3.77 14.78
N GLU A 343 4.68 -3.25 15.83
CA GLU A 343 4.69 -1.82 16.14
C GLU A 343 6.13 -1.32 16.36
N GLY A 344 6.49 -0.21 15.67
CA GLY A 344 7.83 0.38 15.73
C GLY A 344 8.81 -0.09 14.65
N TRP A 345 8.44 -1.06 13.81
CA TRP A 345 9.31 -1.59 12.78
C TRP A 345 9.86 -0.54 11.81
N ILE A 346 9.08 0.53 11.55
CA ILE A 346 9.50 1.62 10.65
C ILE A 346 10.69 2.37 11.24
N THR A 347 10.66 2.65 12.55
CA THR A 347 11.78 3.27 13.27
C THR A 347 13.03 2.38 13.23
N ASP A 348 12.89 1.07 13.42
CA ASP A 348 14.01 0.12 13.34
C ASP A 348 14.59 0.07 11.91
N ALA A 349 13.73 0.08 10.90
CA ALA A 349 14.15 0.10 9.49
C ALA A 349 14.87 1.40 9.09
N VAL A 350 14.42 2.55 9.63
CA VAL A 350 15.10 3.83 9.46
C VAL A 350 16.48 3.80 10.13
N ALA A 351 16.58 3.32 11.37
CA ALA A 351 17.85 3.21 12.07
C ALA A 351 18.84 2.31 11.29
N PHE A 352 18.36 1.18 10.75
CA PHE A 352 19.17 0.33 9.87
C PHE A 352 19.66 1.08 8.63
N TRP A 353 18.80 1.85 7.97
CA TRP A 353 19.16 2.64 6.78
C TRP A 353 20.22 3.70 7.10
N GLU A 354 20.08 4.42 8.20
CA GLU A 354 20.99 5.48 8.63
C GLU A 354 22.41 4.94 8.95
N GLU A 355 22.55 3.65 9.25
CA GLU A 355 23.84 2.99 9.50
C GLU A 355 24.59 2.62 8.21
N GLN A 356 23.98 2.71 7.03
CA GLN A 356 24.57 2.32 5.76
C GLN A 356 25.25 3.50 5.07
#